data_cec11fa233370509d4fe41f61a54d75d
#
_entry.id   cec11fa233370509d4fe41f61a54d75d
#
_cell.length_a   1.000
_cell.length_b   1.000
_cell.length_c   1.000
_cell.angle_alpha   90.00
_cell.angle_beta   90.00
_cell.angle_gamma   90.00
#
_symmetry.space_group_name_H-M   'P 1'
#
loop_
_entity.id
_entity.type
_entity.pdbx_description
1 polymer ?
#
loop_
_entity_poly.entity_id
_entity_poly.type
_entity_poly.pdbx_seq_one_letter_code
_entity_poly.pdbx_strand_id
1 'polypeptide(L)'
;MAIAKVIISNRQKEVKIPTGIRLLMRRCCQAVLQTEGFSEPAEVSITFISNDDIRKLNAEFRNVDAATDVLSFPLGENGVYDRNPETGALLLGDIVISMQKAEQQAEMYGHSLQREIAYLTVHSVLHLLGYDHVNGGIEQVHMREREETVLAKLGLQRDASYVNE
;
A
#
# COMPACT_ATOMS: atom_id res chain seq x y z
N MET A 1 -17.71 12.74 -2.97
CA MET A 1 -16.27 12.49 -2.99
C MET A 1 -15.88 11.58 -1.83
N ALA A 2 -15.18 10.52 -2.13
CA ALA A 2 -14.73 9.60 -1.09
C ALA A 2 -13.70 10.26 -0.20
N ILE A 3 -13.73 9.96 1.10
CA ILE A 3 -12.75 10.42 2.06
C ILE A 3 -12.02 9.19 2.58
N ALA A 4 -10.71 9.20 2.39
CA ALA A 4 -9.87 8.13 2.92
C ALA A 4 -9.53 8.42 4.38
N LYS A 5 -9.91 7.50 5.25
CA LYS A 5 -9.50 7.53 6.65
C LYS A 5 -8.37 6.52 6.82
N VAL A 6 -7.18 7.00 7.08
CA VAL A 6 -5.99 6.17 7.15
C VAL A 6 -5.44 6.19 8.57
N ILE A 7 -5.39 5.02 9.19
CA ILE A 7 -4.84 4.86 10.54
C ILE A 7 -3.43 4.30 10.38
N ILE A 8 -2.44 5.08 10.78
CA ILE A 8 -1.03 4.74 10.58
C ILE A 8 -0.36 4.53 11.94
N SER A 9 0.26 3.37 12.11
CA SER A 9 0.97 3.00 13.34
C SER A 9 2.41 2.60 13.02
N ASN A 10 3.31 2.89 13.94
CA ASN A 10 4.71 2.48 13.81
C ASN A 10 5.07 1.55 14.96
N ARG A 11 5.40 0.30 14.64
CA ARG A 11 5.77 -0.73 15.61
C ARG A 11 7.17 -1.27 15.38
N GLN A 12 8.08 -0.43 14.88
CA GLN A 12 9.46 -0.80 14.64
C GLN A 12 10.37 0.36 15.02
N LYS A 13 11.65 0.05 15.26
CA LYS A 13 12.65 1.04 15.68
C LYS A 13 13.87 1.07 14.75
N GLU A 14 13.92 0.17 13.79
CA GLU A 14 15.10 -0.04 12.94
C GLU A 14 15.31 1.07 11.94
N VAL A 15 14.23 1.64 11.41
CA VAL A 15 14.28 2.70 10.40
C VAL A 15 13.47 3.90 10.87
N LYS A 16 14.07 5.07 10.79
CA LYS A 16 13.35 6.30 11.13
C LYS A 16 12.27 6.59 10.09
N ILE A 17 11.08 6.94 10.57
CA ILE A 17 9.97 7.32 9.69
C ILE A 17 10.28 8.69 9.07
N PRO A 18 10.29 8.81 7.73
CA PRO A 18 10.55 10.09 7.08
C PRO A 18 9.51 11.14 7.44
N THR A 19 9.96 12.39 7.55
CA THR A 19 9.06 13.52 7.81
C THR A 19 8.04 13.64 6.67
N GLY A 20 6.77 13.83 7.03
CA GLY A 20 5.69 14.02 6.05
C GLY A 20 5.16 12.73 5.45
N ILE A 21 5.66 11.57 5.86
CA ILE A 21 5.24 10.30 5.25
C ILE A 21 3.76 10.00 5.49
N ARG A 22 3.26 10.34 6.68
CA ARG A 22 1.85 10.07 7.00
C ARG A 22 0.91 10.84 6.09
N LEU A 23 1.21 12.10 5.82
CA LEU A 23 0.44 12.90 4.88
C LEU A 23 0.50 12.33 3.48
N LEU A 24 1.70 11.93 3.03
CA LEU A 24 1.87 11.33 1.72
C LEU A 24 1.06 10.05 1.58
N MET A 25 1.07 9.19 2.58
CA MET A 25 0.31 7.94 2.56
C MET A 25 -1.21 8.20 2.50
N ARG A 26 -1.69 9.21 3.24
CA ARG A 26 -3.09 9.61 3.16
C ARG A 26 -3.46 10.10 1.77
N ARG A 27 -2.58 10.87 1.15
CA ARG A 27 -2.77 11.32 -0.24
C ARG A 27 -2.80 10.16 -1.21
N CYS A 28 -1.94 9.16 -1.00
CA CYS A 28 -1.93 7.96 -1.83
C CYS A 28 -3.27 7.22 -1.75
N CYS A 29 -3.76 6.99 -0.54
CA CYS A 29 -5.03 6.30 -0.34
C CYS A 29 -6.19 7.09 -0.97
N GLN A 30 -6.22 8.40 -0.74
CA GLN A 30 -7.25 9.27 -1.31
C GLN A 30 -7.23 9.23 -2.84
N ALA A 31 -6.04 9.27 -3.44
CA ALA A 31 -5.91 9.25 -4.90
C ALA A 31 -6.34 7.91 -5.49
N VAL A 32 -6.05 6.80 -4.82
CA VAL A 32 -6.53 5.48 -5.26
C VAL A 32 -8.05 5.44 -5.24
N LEU A 33 -8.67 5.86 -4.14
CA LEU A 33 -10.12 5.83 -4.04
C LEU A 33 -10.79 6.69 -5.09
N GLN A 34 -10.26 7.88 -5.36
CA GLN A 34 -10.79 8.76 -6.39
C GLN A 34 -10.65 8.13 -7.78
N THR A 35 -9.48 7.56 -8.08
CA THR A 35 -9.22 6.93 -9.37
C THR A 35 -10.13 5.72 -9.60
N GLU A 36 -10.43 4.98 -8.53
CA GLU A 36 -11.30 3.80 -8.61
C GLU A 36 -12.78 4.12 -8.47
N GLY A 37 -13.13 5.40 -8.40
CA GLY A 37 -14.54 5.82 -8.41
C GLY A 37 -15.29 5.62 -7.10
N PHE A 38 -14.60 5.53 -5.98
CA PHE A 38 -15.26 5.43 -4.68
C PHE A 38 -15.98 6.73 -4.35
N SER A 39 -17.24 6.63 -3.95
CA SER A 39 -18.07 7.79 -3.55
C SER A 39 -18.33 7.84 -2.06
N GLU A 40 -17.97 6.81 -1.31
CA GLU A 40 -18.21 6.71 0.13
C GLU A 40 -16.91 6.75 0.90
N PRO A 41 -16.92 7.23 2.16
CA PRO A 41 -15.73 7.17 3.00
C PRO A 41 -15.25 5.74 3.19
N ALA A 42 -13.93 5.56 3.21
CA ALA A 42 -13.31 4.26 3.36
C ALA A 42 -12.14 4.34 4.32
N GLU A 43 -11.91 3.27 5.05
CA GLU A 43 -10.90 3.18 6.09
C GLU A 43 -9.86 2.13 5.76
N VAL A 44 -8.59 2.48 5.95
CA VAL A 44 -7.44 1.59 5.75
C VAL A 44 -6.52 1.73 6.96
N SER A 45 -6.05 0.61 7.48
CA SER A 45 -5.07 0.58 8.57
C SER A 45 -3.71 0.18 8.01
N ILE A 46 -2.67 0.97 8.29
CA ILE A 46 -1.31 0.69 7.81
C ILE A 46 -0.37 0.70 9.01
N THR A 47 0.41 -0.37 9.16
CA THR A 47 1.36 -0.50 10.26
C THR A 47 2.75 -0.76 9.72
N PHE A 48 3.73 0.02 10.20
CA PHE A 48 5.14 -0.25 9.92
C PHE A 48 5.67 -1.25 10.92
N ILE A 49 6.31 -2.30 10.45
CA ILE A 49 6.88 -3.36 11.27
C ILE A 49 8.29 -3.70 10.81
N SER A 50 8.97 -4.56 11.57
CA SER A 50 10.32 -5.02 11.24
C SER A 50 10.30 -6.21 10.30
N ASN A 51 11.48 -6.54 9.74
CA ASN A 51 11.65 -7.76 8.93
C ASN A 51 11.26 -9.01 9.71
N ASP A 52 11.65 -9.10 10.97
CA ASP A 52 11.34 -10.27 11.79
C ASP A 52 9.83 -10.43 11.98
N ASP A 53 9.13 -9.34 12.23
CA ASP A 53 7.69 -9.39 12.45
C ASP A 53 6.93 -9.70 11.16
N ILE A 54 7.31 -9.12 10.03
CA ILE A 54 6.63 -9.41 8.77
C ILE A 54 6.92 -10.84 8.30
N ARG A 55 8.11 -11.36 8.61
CA ARG A 55 8.43 -12.75 8.32
C ARG A 55 7.48 -13.71 9.05
N LYS A 56 7.20 -13.42 10.33
CA LYS A 56 6.27 -14.22 11.13
C LYS A 56 4.87 -14.20 10.53
N LEU A 57 4.39 -13.04 10.14
CA LEU A 57 3.07 -12.91 9.51
C LEU A 57 3.02 -13.62 8.17
N ASN A 58 4.07 -13.50 7.37
CA ASN A 58 4.14 -14.17 6.07
C ASN A 58 4.14 -15.69 6.22
N ALA A 59 4.86 -16.22 7.22
CA ALA A 59 4.85 -17.64 7.53
C ALA A 59 3.47 -18.11 7.98
N GLU A 60 2.81 -17.34 8.85
CA GLU A 60 1.50 -17.70 9.39
C GLU A 60 0.38 -17.66 8.35
N PHE A 61 0.32 -16.58 7.55
CA PHE A 61 -0.81 -16.34 6.67
C PHE A 61 -0.60 -16.79 5.23
N ARG A 62 0.64 -16.96 4.79
CA ARG A 62 0.96 -17.30 3.40
C ARG A 62 1.85 -18.53 3.28
N ASN A 63 2.23 -19.16 4.37
CA ASN A 63 3.15 -20.31 4.40
C ASN A 63 4.52 -20.02 3.78
N VAL A 64 4.97 -18.78 3.86
CA VAL A 64 6.28 -18.37 3.34
C VAL A 64 7.12 -17.86 4.50
N ASP A 65 8.14 -18.63 4.88
CA ASP A 65 9.03 -18.25 5.99
C ASP A 65 10.15 -17.34 5.49
N ALA A 66 9.76 -16.13 5.11
CA ALA A 66 10.67 -15.11 4.63
C ALA A 66 10.07 -13.74 4.83
N ALA A 67 10.93 -12.75 5.02
CA ALA A 67 10.49 -11.36 5.06
C ALA A 67 10.06 -10.92 3.66
N THR A 68 9.05 -10.06 3.60
CA THR A 68 8.59 -9.43 2.37
C THR A 68 8.50 -7.92 2.61
N ASP A 69 8.19 -7.15 1.58
CA ASP A 69 8.06 -5.70 1.71
C ASP A 69 6.72 -5.28 2.31
N VAL A 70 5.64 -5.92 1.89
CA VAL A 70 4.29 -5.54 2.30
C VAL A 70 3.37 -6.74 2.28
N LEU A 71 2.41 -6.75 3.20
CA LEU A 71 1.30 -7.71 3.21
C LEU A 71 0.00 -6.93 3.30
N SER A 72 -0.97 -7.33 2.49
CA SER A 72 -2.32 -6.75 2.48
C SER A 72 -3.34 -7.78 2.92
N PHE A 73 -4.23 -7.38 3.82
CA PHE A 73 -5.27 -8.24 4.37
C PHE A 73 -6.64 -7.61 4.09
N PRO A 74 -7.27 -7.92 2.94
CA PRO A 74 -8.58 -7.36 2.62
C PRO A 74 -9.63 -7.82 3.63
N LEU A 75 -10.51 -6.91 4.03
CA LEU A 75 -11.65 -7.21 4.89
C LEU A 75 -12.94 -7.34 4.11
N GLY A 76 -12.90 -7.11 2.80
CA GLY A 76 -14.04 -7.27 1.91
C GLY A 76 -13.71 -8.18 0.74
N GLU A 77 -14.75 -8.50 -0.03
CA GLU A 77 -14.66 -9.43 -1.14
C GLU A 77 -15.66 -9.01 -2.21
N ASN A 78 -15.22 -9.02 -3.47
CA ASN A 78 -16.08 -8.70 -4.62
C ASN A 78 -16.79 -7.34 -4.49
N GLY A 79 -16.09 -6.34 -3.96
CA GLY A 79 -16.63 -5.00 -3.81
C GLY A 79 -17.58 -4.80 -2.64
N VAL A 80 -17.74 -5.82 -1.81
CA VAL A 80 -18.61 -5.76 -0.62
C VAL A 80 -17.74 -5.67 0.62
N TYR A 81 -17.95 -4.61 1.39
CA TYR A 81 -17.17 -4.32 2.60
C TYR A 81 -18.11 -4.03 3.76
N ASP A 82 -17.72 -4.47 4.96
CA ASP A 82 -18.43 -4.07 6.17
C ASP A 82 -18.17 -2.60 6.47
N ARG A 83 -19.04 -2.01 7.27
CA ARG A 83 -18.91 -0.61 7.66
C ARG A 83 -18.48 -0.51 9.12
N ASN A 84 -17.67 0.50 9.40
CA ASN A 84 -17.36 0.87 10.77
C ASN A 84 -18.66 1.33 11.43
N PRO A 85 -19.11 0.69 12.53
CA PRO A 85 -20.39 1.05 13.15
C PRO A 85 -20.43 2.46 13.72
N GLU A 86 -19.27 3.04 14.01
CA GLU A 86 -19.20 4.40 14.57
C GLU A 86 -19.19 5.49 13.49
N THR A 87 -18.53 5.23 12.36
CA THR A 87 -18.30 6.24 11.33
C THR A 87 -19.06 6.00 10.03
N GLY A 88 -19.51 4.77 9.81
CA GLY A 88 -20.13 4.37 8.55
C GLY A 88 -19.14 4.15 7.41
N ALA A 89 -17.86 4.33 7.64
CA ALA A 89 -16.85 4.14 6.60
C ALA A 89 -16.70 2.66 6.22
N LEU A 90 -16.46 2.40 4.95
CA LEU A 90 -16.19 1.04 4.46
C LEU A 90 -14.84 0.58 4.98
N LEU A 91 -14.79 -0.60 5.57
CA LEU A 91 -13.55 -1.18 6.11
C LEU A 91 -12.85 -1.95 5.00
N LEU A 92 -11.85 -1.35 4.37
CA LEU A 92 -11.16 -1.94 3.23
C LEU A 92 -10.18 -3.02 3.66
N GLY A 93 -9.42 -2.80 4.71
CA GLY A 93 -8.49 -3.81 5.20
C GLY A 93 -7.28 -3.25 5.91
N ASP A 94 -6.34 -4.15 6.17
CA ASP A 94 -5.12 -3.87 6.90
C ASP A 94 -3.91 -4.09 6.00
N ILE A 95 -2.91 -3.22 6.15
CA ILE A 95 -1.65 -3.29 5.42
C ILE A 95 -0.53 -3.25 6.43
N VAL A 96 0.47 -4.12 6.27
CA VAL A 96 1.70 -4.05 7.05
C VAL A 96 2.88 -3.88 6.09
N ILE A 97 3.77 -2.96 6.43
CA ILE A 97 4.95 -2.62 5.60
C ILE A 97 6.20 -2.85 6.43
N SER A 98 7.17 -3.59 5.87
CA SER A 98 8.50 -3.68 6.46
C SER A 98 9.30 -2.45 6.08
N MET A 99 9.61 -1.59 7.06
CA MET A 99 10.42 -0.40 6.81
C MET A 99 11.83 -0.76 6.37
N GLN A 100 12.39 -1.84 6.89
CA GLN A 100 13.73 -2.30 6.49
C GLN A 100 13.75 -2.72 5.02
N LYS A 101 12.72 -3.45 4.57
CA LYS A 101 12.61 -3.84 3.16
C LYS A 101 12.35 -2.63 2.26
N ALA A 102 11.52 -1.70 2.71
CA ALA A 102 11.24 -0.48 1.94
C ALA A 102 12.51 0.33 1.73
N GLU A 103 13.32 0.49 2.78
CA GLU A 103 14.60 1.19 2.70
C GLU A 103 15.57 0.48 1.75
N GLN A 104 15.68 -0.83 1.85
CA GLN A 104 16.52 -1.64 0.99
C GLN A 104 16.11 -1.52 -0.49
N GLN A 105 14.83 -1.57 -0.77
CA GLN A 105 14.31 -1.48 -2.13
C GLN A 105 14.48 -0.08 -2.70
N ALA A 106 14.27 0.96 -1.90
CA ALA A 106 14.49 2.33 -2.33
C ALA A 106 15.95 2.52 -2.78
N GLU A 107 16.87 2.03 -1.98
CA GLU A 107 18.30 2.10 -2.31
C GLU A 107 18.61 1.29 -3.57
N MET A 108 18.09 0.08 -3.66
CA MET A 108 18.31 -0.81 -4.81
C MET A 108 17.80 -0.20 -6.12
N TYR A 109 16.65 0.44 -6.09
CA TYR A 109 16.02 0.99 -7.28
C TYR A 109 16.38 2.45 -7.54
N GLY A 110 17.20 3.05 -6.68
CA GLY A 110 17.71 4.41 -6.90
C GLY A 110 16.65 5.50 -6.74
N HIS A 111 15.67 5.31 -5.84
CA HIS A 111 14.70 6.36 -5.56
C HIS A 111 14.56 6.59 -4.05
N SER A 112 13.80 7.61 -3.66
CA SER A 112 13.65 7.97 -2.25
C SER A 112 12.85 6.94 -1.48
N LEU A 113 13.07 6.88 -0.17
CA LEU A 113 12.27 6.05 0.72
C LEU A 113 10.80 6.48 0.65
N GLN A 114 10.53 7.78 0.57
CA GLN A 114 9.18 8.32 0.44
C GLN A 114 8.47 7.75 -0.79
N ARG A 115 9.15 7.71 -1.92
CA ARG A 115 8.57 7.16 -3.16
C ARG A 115 8.30 5.66 -3.03
N GLU A 116 9.21 4.93 -2.39
CA GLU A 116 9.00 3.50 -2.18
C GLU A 116 7.78 3.24 -1.30
N ILE A 117 7.64 3.97 -0.19
CA ILE A 117 6.49 3.84 0.69
C ILE A 117 5.20 4.24 -0.03
N ALA A 118 5.24 5.29 -0.84
CA ALA A 118 4.08 5.70 -1.65
C ALA A 118 3.68 4.60 -2.62
N TYR A 119 4.63 4.01 -3.32
CA TYR A 119 4.38 2.90 -4.24
C TYR A 119 3.76 1.71 -3.50
N LEU A 120 4.34 1.31 -2.37
CA LEU A 120 3.82 0.18 -1.58
C LEU A 120 2.41 0.47 -1.08
N THR A 121 2.12 1.71 -0.69
CA THR A 121 0.79 2.11 -0.24
C THR A 121 -0.24 2.01 -1.37
N VAL A 122 0.07 2.59 -2.53
CA VAL A 122 -0.82 2.55 -3.70
C VAL A 122 -1.07 1.09 -4.13
N HIS A 123 -0.01 0.32 -4.26
CA HIS A 123 -0.07 -1.09 -4.65
C HIS A 123 -0.96 -1.88 -3.69
N SER A 124 -0.77 -1.68 -2.39
CA SER A 124 -1.50 -2.43 -1.36
C SER A 124 -2.96 -2.04 -1.29
N VAL A 125 -3.28 -0.76 -1.41
CA VAL A 125 -4.68 -0.33 -1.41
C VAL A 125 -5.41 -0.91 -2.62
N LEU A 126 -4.77 -0.95 -3.79
CA LEU A 126 -5.36 -1.60 -4.96
C LEU A 126 -5.64 -3.08 -4.70
N HIS A 127 -4.75 -3.77 -4.00
CA HIS A 127 -5.00 -5.15 -3.58
C HIS A 127 -6.23 -5.25 -2.67
N LEU A 128 -6.39 -4.32 -1.74
CA LEU A 128 -7.58 -4.30 -0.87
C LEU A 128 -8.86 -4.14 -1.67
N LEU A 129 -8.78 -3.49 -2.83
CA LEU A 129 -9.93 -3.29 -3.72
C LEU A 129 -10.15 -4.44 -4.69
N GLY A 130 -9.34 -5.49 -4.60
CA GLY A 130 -9.54 -6.69 -5.39
C GLY A 130 -8.59 -6.89 -6.56
N TYR A 131 -7.67 -5.96 -6.81
CA TYR A 131 -6.65 -6.17 -7.83
C TYR A 131 -5.71 -7.27 -7.39
N ASP A 132 -5.42 -8.19 -8.31
CA ASP A 132 -4.55 -9.33 -8.02
C ASP A 132 -3.59 -9.50 -9.19
N HIS A 133 -2.29 -9.60 -8.88
CA HIS A 133 -1.26 -9.80 -9.90
C HIS A 133 -0.67 -11.22 -9.86
N VAL A 134 -1.18 -12.09 -8.98
CA VAL A 134 -0.66 -13.44 -8.81
C VAL A 134 -0.79 -14.27 -10.07
N ASN A 135 -1.87 -14.08 -10.80
CA ASN A 135 -2.13 -14.81 -12.04
C ASN A 135 -1.37 -14.24 -13.26
N GLY A 136 -0.68 -13.11 -13.07
CA GLY A 136 0.09 -12.48 -14.15
C GLY A 136 -0.79 -12.01 -15.30
N GLY A 137 -0.17 -11.85 -16.49
CA GLY A 137 -0.90 -11.53 -17.71
C GLY A 137 -1.58 -10.17 -17.67
N ILE A 138 -2.82 -10.14 -18.18
CA ILE A 138 -3.60 -8.90 -18.31
C ILE A 138 -3.90 -8.25 -16.97
N GLU A 139 -4.18 -9.04 -15.94
CA GLU A 139 -4.47 -8.51 -14.61
C GLU A 139 -3.27 -7.78 -14.02
N GLN A 140 -2.08 -8.33 -14.21
CA GLN A 140 -0.84 -7.70 -13.75
C GLN A 140 -0.58 -6.38 -14.47
N VAL A 141 -0.77 -6.35 -15.79
CA VAL A 141 -0.62 -5.14 -16.60
C VAL A 141 -1.63 -4.08 -16.15
N HIS A 142 -2.87 -4.48 -15.95
CA HIS A 142 -3.94 -3.57 -15.52
C HIS A 142 -3.64 -2.93 -14.17
N MET A 143 -3.18 -3.72 -13.22
CA MET A 143 -2.81 -3.22 -11.91
C MET A 143 -1.65 -2.23 -12.00
N ARG A 144 -0.64 -2.52 -12.81
CA ARG A 144 0.50 -1.63 -13.01
C ARG A 144 0.07 -0.30 -13.62
N GLU A 145 -0.83 -0.33 -14.59
CA GLU A 145 -1.37 0.88 -15.19
C GLU A 145 -2.10 1.76 -14.16
N ARG A 146 -2.87 1.14 -13.28
CA ARG A 146 -3.54 1.87 -12.20
C ARG A 146 -2.55 2.47 -11.22
N GLU A 147 -1.52 1.71 -10.84
CA GLU A 147 -0.45 2.21 -9.99
C GLU A 147 0.21 3.46 -10.59
N GLU A 148 0.60 3.38 -11.85
CA GLU A 148 1.26 4.49 -12.52
C GLU A 148 0.34 5.70 -12.67
N THR A 149 -0.94 5.48 -12.94
CA THR A 149 -1.92 6.57 -13.03
C THR A 149 -2.00 7.33 -11.70
N VAL A 150 -2.11 6.61 -10.59
CA VAL A 150 -2.21 7.22 -9.27
C VAL A 150 -0.91 7.94 -8.90
N LEU A 151 0.23 7.29 -9.11
CA LEU A 151 1.53 7.89 -8.78
C LEU A 151 1.79 9.15 -9.61
N ALA A 152 1.39 9.15 -10.87
CA ALA A 152 1.52 10.34 -11.73
C ALA A 152 0.69 11.50 -11.19
N LYS A 153 -0.53 11.25 -10.71
CA LYS A 153 -1.37 12.27 -10.09
C LYS A 153 -0.73 12.90 -8.85
N LEU A 154 0.13 12.15 -8.17
CA LEU A 154 0.82 12.59 -6.97
C LEU A 154 2.19 13.21 -7.26
N GLY A 155 2.58 13.28 -8.54
CA GLY A 155 3.90 13.78 -8.92
C GLY A 155 5.02 12.78 -8.61
N LEU A 156 4.70 11.51 -8.49
CA LEU A 156 5.62 10.45 -8.12
C LEU A 156 5.83 9.44 -9.25
N GLN A 157 5.56 9.83 -10.47
CA GLN A 157 5.80 8.96 -11.60
C GLN A 157 7.27 8.58 -11.69
N ARG A 158 7.52 7.43 -12.30
CA ARG A 158 8.87 6.94 -12.47
C ARG A 158 9.69 7.90 -13.32
N ASP A 159 10.86 8.29 -12.82
CA ASP A 159 11.81 9.10 -13.57
C ASP A 159 12.46 8.23 -14.66
N ALA A 160 12.85 8.85 -15.76
CA ALA A 160 13.54 8.17 -16.85
C ALA A 160 14.83 7.47 -16.37
N SER A 161 15.48 8.01 -15.35
CA SER A 161 16.69 7.41 -14.77
C SER A 161 16.44 6.03 -14.13
N TYR A 162 15.21 5.72 -13.77
CA TYR A 162 14.86 4.43 -13.18
C TYR A 162 14.48 3.38 -14.22
N VAL A 163 14.11 3.80 -15.39
CA VAL A 163 13.53 2.91 -16.42
C VAL A 163 14.55 1.92 -16.95
N ASN A 164 15.81 2.24 -16.88
CA ASN A 164 16.90 1.42 -17.41
C ASN A 164 17.36 0.30 -16.48
N GLU A 165 16.75 0.18 -15.36
CA GLU A 165 17.14 -0.77 -14.33
C GLU A 165 16.44 -2.11 -14.45
#